data_4b74a09f26cfb2ec41de0802d33f946c
#
_entry.id   4b74a09f26cfb2ec41de0802d33f946c
#
_cell.length_a   1.000
_cell.length_b   1.000
_cell.length_c   1.000
_cell.angle_alpha   90.00
_cell.angle_beta   90.00
_cell.angle_gamma   90.00
#
_symmetry.space_group_name_H-M   'P 1'
#
loop_
_entity.id
_entity.type
_entity.pdbx_description
1 polymer ?
#
loop_
_entity_poly.entity_id
_entity_poly.type
_entity_poly.pdbx_seq_one_letter_code
_entity_poly.pdbx_strand_id
1 'polypeptide(L)'
;MIVHSAVFADTNVLGAAILMPQKEIDIAMRQFACGRVLKNFEGRFNYIDRLSLTLLCQALGVSKSAAIIRLRQLGYIEDRPFAEYDDPLEVWL
;
A
#
# COMPACT_ATOMS: atom_id res chain seq x y z
N MET A 1 6.20 -6.07 -19.05
CA MET A 1 5.43 -5.70 -18.93
C MET A 1 5.26 -4.70 -18.34
N ILE A 2 5.32 -4.12 -18.01
CA ILE A 2 5.00 -3.35 -17.38
C ILE A 2 5.03 -2.12 -17.62
N VAL A 3 5.56 -1.88 -18.30
CA VAL A 3 5.59 -0.83 -18.74
C VAL A 3 4.61 -0.08 -18.66
N HIS A 4 3.90 -0.48 -18.92
CA HIS A 4 2.85 0.21 -19.01
C HIS A 4 2.47 0.70 -17.76
N SER A 5 3.11 0.46 -16.79
CA SER A 5 2.69 1.00 -15.55
C SER A 5 2.49 2.49 -15.65
N ALA A 6 3.27 3.15 -16.43
CA ALA A 6 3.09 4.58 -16.56
C ALA A 6 1.76 4.92 -17.19
N VAL A 7 1.34 4.11 -18.12
CA VAL A 7 0.08 4.34 -18.79
C VAL A 7 -1.08 4.06 -17.88
N PHE A 8 -0.93 3.06 -17.05
CA PHE A 8 -2.02 2.68 -16.19
C PHE A 8 -2.02 3.36 -14.86
N ALA A 9 -1.00 4.10 -14.54
CA ALA A 9 -0.92 4.79 -13.27
C ALA A 9 -2.07 5.75 -13.08
N ASP A 10 -2.57 6.29 -14.17
CA ASP A 10 -3.66 7.19 -14.07
C ASP A 10 -4.97 6.52 -14.14
N THR A 11 -5.01 5.21 -14.28
CA THR A 11 -6.26 4.56 -14.51
C THR A 11 -6.99 4.41 -13.25
N ASN A 12 -8.22 4.07 -13.36
CA ASN A 12 -9.09 3.88 -12.25
C ASN A 12 -8.81 2.55 -11.61
N VAL A 13 -9.70 2.14 -10.76
CA VAL A 13 -9.59 0.91 -9.99
C VAL A 13 -9.37 -0.31 -10.88
N LEU A 14 -9.99 -0.34 -12.03
CA LEU A 14 -9.85 -1.47 -12.93
C LEU A 14 -8.41 -1.61 -13.41
N GLY A 15 -7.80 -0.50 -13.78
CA GLY A 15 -6.40 -0.52 -14.19
C GLY A 15 -5.50 -1.00 -13.07
N ALA A 16 -5.75 -0.55 -11.85
CA ALA A 16 -4.96 -0.99 -10.71
C ALA A 16 -5.11 -2.49 -10.51
N ALA A 17 -6.30 -3.03 -10.69
CA ALA A 17 -6.54 -4.46 -10.51
C ALA A 17 -5.80 -5.27 -11.58
N ILE A 18 -5.72 -4.75 -12.80
CA ILE A 18 -5.01 -5.43 -13.87
C ILE A 18 -3.51 -5.48 -13.60
N LEU A 19 -2.95 -4.38 -13.09
CA LEU A 19 -1.51 -4.32 -12.85
C LEU A 19 -1.09 -5.03 -11.57
N MET A 20 -2.01 -5.23 -10.64
CA MET A 20 -1.68 -5.79 -9.35
C MET A 20 -2.59 -6.97 -9.02
N PRO A 21 -2.33 -8.15 -9.60
CA PRO A 21 -3.11 -9.35 -9.29
C PRO A 21 -2.98 -9.69 -7.81
N GLN A 22 -4.05 -10.24 -7.25
CA GLN A 22 -4.06 -10.56 -5.83
C GLN A 22 -2.90 -11.45 -5.41
N LYS A 23 -2.56 -12.43 -6.22
CA LYS A 23 -1.49 -13.36 -5.87
C LYS A 23 -0.17 -12.65 -5.65
N GLU A 24 0.17 -11.69 -6.51
CA GLU A 24 1.42 -10.96 -6.39
C GLU A 24 1.39 -10.02 -5.21
N ILE A 25 0.24 -9.43 -4.94
CA ILE A 25 0.09 -8.58 -3.77
C ILE A 25 0.25 -9.40 -2.49
N ASP A 26 -0.36 -10.58 -2.43
CA ASP A 26 -0.25 -11.43 -1.26
C ASP A 26 1.20 -11.80 -0.98
N ILE A 27 1.95 -12.11 -2.03
CA ILE A 27 3.37 -12.44 -1.88
C ILE A 27 4.13 -11.23 -1.37
N ALA A 28 3.90 -10.06 -1.96
CA ALA A 28 4.60 -8.84 -1.58
C ALA A 28 4.26 -8.44 -0.14
N MET A 29 2.99 -8.57 0.26
CA MET A 29 2.60 -8.25 1.61
C MET A 29 3.25 -9.17 2.63
N ARG A 30 3.40 -10.45 2.31
CA ARG A 30 4.12 -11.35 3.19
C ARG A 30 5.59 -10.97 3.30
N GLN A 31 6.17 -10.54 2.20
CA GLN A 31 7.59 -10.21 2.16
C GLN A 31 7.90 -8.89 2.85
N PHE A 32 7.09 -7.86 2.63
CA PHE A 32 7.42 -6.52 3.10
C PHE A 32 6.66 -6.08 4.33
N ALA A 33 5.54 -6.72 4.65
CA ALA A 33 4.72 -6.34 5.79
C ALA A 33 4.38 -7.51 6.69
N CYS A 34 4.97 -8.67 6.46
CA CYS A 34 4.73 -9.89 7.24
C CYS A 34 3.24 -10.24 7.28
N GLY A 35 2.51 -9.93 6.21
CA GLY A 35 1.10 -10.22 6.13
C GLY A 35 0.20 -9.31 6.95
N ARG A 36 0.74 -8.22 7.53
CA ARG A 36 -0.06 -7.36 8.39
C ARG A 36 -0.99 -6.48 7.59
N VAL A 37 -2.07 -6.05 8.21
CA VAL A 37 -2.94 -5.02 7.67
C VAL A 37 -2.31 -3.67 8.02
N LEU A 38 -2.26 -2.76 7.06
CA LEU A 38 -1.70 -1.44 7.26
C LEU A 38 -2.80 -0.50 7.72
N LYS A 39 -2.54 0.28 8.76
CA LYS A 39 -3.55 1.20 9.30
C LYS A 39 -3.40 2.57 8.69
N ASN A 40 -4.47 3.03 8.07
CA ASN A 40 -4.51 4.34 7.44
C ASN A 40 -5.26 5.31 8.34
N PHE A 41 -4.52 6.23 8.96
CA PHE A 41 -5.11 7.22 9.87
C PHE A 41 -5.39 8.50 9.08
N GLU A 42 -6.44 8.44 8.28
CA GLU A 42 -6.87 9.58 7.45
C GLU A 42 -5.74 10.09 6.55
N GLY A 43 -5.07 9.16 5.89
CA GLY A 43 -4.00 9.50 4.98
C GLY A 43 -2.61 9.35 5.55
N ARG A 44 -2.50 9.05 6.86
CA ARG A 44 -1.20 8.89 7.50
C ARG A 44 -0.99 7.46 7.96
N PHE A 45 0.18 6.92 7.67
CA PHE A 45 0.59 5.60 8.14
C PHE A 45 1.70 5.79 9.16
N ASN A 46 1.83 4.87 10.11
CA ASN A 46 2.96 4.94 11.02
C ASN A 46 4.24 4.60 10.27
N TYR A 47 5.38 4.76 10.92
CA TYR A 47 6.67 4.64 10.26
C TYR A 47 6.85 3.26 9.60
N ILE A 48 6.55 2.19 10.33
CA ILE A 48 6.76 0.83 9.81
C ILE A 48 5.82 0.54 8.63
N ASP A 49 4.56 0.93 8.73
CA ASP A 49 3.61 0.70 7.65
C ASP A 49 3.96 1.53 6.44
N ARG A 50 4.42 2.76 6.64
CA ARG A 50 4.83 3.62 5.55
C ARG A 50 6.04 3.03 4.82
N LEU A 51 6.99 2.47 5.57
CA LEU A 51 8.15 1.83 4.97
C LEU A 51 7.74 0.60 4.17
N SER A 52 6.88 -0.23 4.75
CA SER A 52 6.38 -1.41 4.05
C SER A 52 5.69 -1.04 2.74
N LEU A 53 4.87 0.00 2.78
CA LEU A 53 4.17 0.46 1.59
C LEU A 53 5.14 0.97 0.53
N THR A 54 6.16 1.70 0.94
CA THR A 54 7.17 2.21 0.03
C THR A 54 7.90 1.07 -0.67
N LEU A 55 8.33 0.08 0.09
CA LEU A 55 9.05 -1.07 -0.48
C LEU A 55 8.16 -1.87 -1.42
N LEU A 56 6.90 -2.03 -1.06
CA LEU A 56 5.95 -2.74 -1.90
C LEU A 56 5.74 -2.01 -3.23
N CYS A 57 5.58 -0.70 -3.18
CA CYS A 57 5.41 0.10 -4.39
C CYS A 57 6.63 0.01 -5.30
N GLN A 58 7.82 0.04 -4.72
CA GLN A 58 9.05 -0.10 -5.49
C GLN A 58 9.15 -1.47 -6.14
N ALA A 59 8.81 -2.51 -5.40
CA ALA A 59 8.90 -3.87 -5.91
C ALA A 59 7.91 -4.12 -7.03
N LEU A 60 6.72 -3.56 -6.95
CA LEU A 60 5.68 -3.76 -7.94
C LEU A 60 5.72 -2.73 -9.08
N GLY A 61 6.49 -1.68 -8.92
CA GLY A 61 6.58 -0.63 -9.94
C GLY A 61 5.30 0.17 -10.09
N VAL A 62 4.59 0.41 -9.00
CA VAL A 62 3.32 1.13 -9.03
C VAL A 62 3.37 2.35 -8.13
N SER A 63 2.44 3.28 -8.36
CA SER A 63 2.35 4.47 -7.52
C SER A 63 1.74 4.12 -6.18
N LYS A 64 2.00 4.96 -5.18
CA LYS A 64 1.45 4.77 -3.87
C LYS A 64 -0.09 4.80 -3.90
N SER A 65 -0.65 5.72 -4.66
CA SER A 65 -2.11 5.84 -4.76
C SER A 65 -2.74 4.57 -5.31
N ALA A 66 -2.16 4.04 -6.38
CA ALA A 66 -2.69 2.81 -6.99
C ALA A 66 -2.55 1.63 -6.02
N ALA A 67 -1.43 1.57 -5.32
CA ALA A 67 -1.20 0.49 -4.36
C ALA A 67 -2.22 0.55 -3.23
N ILE A 68 -2.50 1.72 -2.70
CA ILE A 68 -3.46 1.87 -1.60
C ILE A 68 -4.85 1.43 -2.05
N ILE A 69 -5.26 1.84 -3.25
CA ILE A 69 -6.56 1.43 -3.77
C ILE A 69 -6.65 -0.09 -3.84
N ARG A 70 -5.63 -0.73 -4.40
CA ARG A 70 -5.65 -2.17 -4.56
C ARG A 70 -5.58 -2.90 -3.22
N LEU A 71 -4.74 -2.42 -2.32
CA LEU A 71 -4.61 -3.03 -1.00
C LEU A 71 -5.93 -2.92 -0.22
N ARG A 72 -6.63 -1.79 -0.37
CA ARG A 72 -7.92 -1.64 0.29
C ARG A 72 -8.93 -2.63 -0.27
N GLN A 73 -8.93 -2.87 -1.57
CA GLN A 73 -9.82 -3.84 -2.19
C GLN A 73 -9.57 -5.24 -1.65
N LEU A 74 -8.33 -5.56 -1.33
CA LEU A 74 -7.96 -6.89 -0.86
C LEU A 74 -7.99 -7.04 0.66
N GLY A 75 -8.37 -5.99 1.37
CA GLY A 75 -8.48 -6.08 2.82
C GLY A 75 -7.20 -5.83 3.58
N TYR A 76 -6.19 -5.25 2.95
CA TYR A 76 -4.91 -4.98 3.60
C TYR A 76 -4.80 -3.56 4.16
N ILE A 77 -5.85 -2.75 4.02
CA ILE A 77 -5.87 -1.40 4.58
C ILE A 77 -7.02 -1.29 5.57
N GLU A 78 -6.72 -0.81 6.77
CA GLU A 78 -7.73 -0.54 7.77
C GLU A 78 -7.77 0.97 8.01
N ASP A 79 -8.92 1.60 7.73
CA ASP A 79 -9.07 3.04 7.92
C ASP A 79 -9.44 3.33 9.37
N ARG A 80 -8.69 4.23 10.01
CA ARG A 80 -8.91 4.61 11.41
C ARG A 80 -8.93 6.12 11.55
N PRO A 81 -9.59 6.66 12.58
CA PRO A 81 -9.58 8.11 12.84
C PRO A 81 -8.16 8.57 13.18
N PHE A 82 -7.80 9.75 12.72
CA PHE A 82 -6.48 10.29 13.01
C PHE A 82 -6.26 10.47 14.52
N ALA A 83 -7.33 10.69 15.26
CA ALA A 83 -7.20 10.83 16.71
C ALA A 83 -6.60 9.60 17.38
N GLU A 84 -6.66 8.44 16.71
CA GLU A 84 -6.08 7.20 17.24
C GLU A 84 -4.62 7.00 16.82
N TYR A 85 -4.08 7.94 16.04
CA TYR A 85 -2.72 7.78 15.55
C TYR A 85 -1.73 7.91 16.72
N ASP A 86 -0.85 6.96 16.85
CA ASP A 86 0.17 6.96 17.87
C ASP A 86 1.33 6.13 17.37
N ASP A 87 2.43 6.76 17.08
CA ASP A 87 3.61 6.06 16.56
C ASP A 87 4.82 6.44 17.40
N PRO A 88 5.20 5.58 18.34
CA PRO A 88 6.36 5.87 19.21
C PRO A 88 7.65 6.09 18.43
N LEU A 89 7.79 5.42 17.29
CA LEU A 89 8.99 5.59 16.49
C LEU A 89 9.08 6.98 15.91
N GLU A 90 7.94 7.56 15.55
CA GLU A 90 7.92 8.86 14.94
C GLU A 90 8.25 9.97 15.94
N VAL A 91 7.96 9.74 17.20
CA VAL A 91 8.26 10.70 18.25
C VAL A 91 9.77 10.90 18.39
N TRP A 92 10.54 9.86 18.11
CA TRP A 92 11.99 9.91 18.24
C TRP A 92 12.71 10.26 16.95
N LEU A 93 11.99 10.37 15.88
CA LEU A 93 12.56 10.73 14.60
C LEU A 93 12.42 12.22 14.34
#